data_7e71da1cb90166fe4534dbf9ba4d74f2
#
_entry.id   7e71da1cb90166fe4534dbf9ba4d74f2
#
_cell.length_a   1.000
_cell.length_b   1.000
_cell.length_c   1.000
_cell.angle_alpha   90.00
_cell.angle_beta   90.00
_cell.angle_gamma   90.00
#
_symmetry.space_group_name_H-M   'P 1'
#
loop_
_entity.id
_entity.type
_entity.pdbx_description
1 polymer ?
#
loop_
_entity_poly.entity_id
_entity_poly.type
_entity_poly.pdbx_seq_one_letter_code
_entity_poly.pdbx_strand_id
1 'polypeptide(L)'
;LTAHVWRCLYDVARQYRESFDVYGTKKSFEWTLIENEPHVIHTAKKPEPEIPEKVEVPDYAHLLPESIRRFTLPQEIHDADHLSFLQGGGHGGSHPHLVHEFVTAILAGRDPWPNALTSANWTSVGICAHESALTGGEIVRLPEFTLPARTVTK
;
A
#
# COMPACT_ATOMS: atom_id res chain seq x y z
N LEU A 1 2.49 -15.53 11.63
CA LEU A 1 2.09 -14.22 11.14
C LEU A 1 0.70 -14.32 10.54
N THR A 2 -0.22 -13.46 10.97
CA THR A 2 -1.57 -13.34 10.41
C THR A 2 -1.75 -11.89 9.97
N ALA A 3 -2.37 -11.70 8.80
CA ALA A 3 -2.76 -10.39 8.32
C ALA A 3 -4.26 -10.38 8.02
N HIS A 4 -4.95 -9.31 8.42
CA HIS A 4 -6.32 -9.02 8.06
C HIS A 4 -6.32 -7.83 7.12
N VAL A 5 -6.98 -7.96 5.98
CA VAL A 5 -7.11 -6.88 4.99
C VAL A 5 -8.59 -6.57 4.81
N TRP A 6 -8.93 -5.30 4.93
CA TRP A 6 -10.30 -4.82 4.76
C TRP A 6 -10.40 -3.93 3.54
N ARG A 7 -11.39 -4.18 2.72
CA ARG A 7 -11.79 -3.32 1.61
C ARG A 7 -13.30 -3.20 1.59
N CYS A 8 -13.81 -2.00 1.75
CA CYS A 8 -15.24 -1.72 1.67
C CYS A 8 -15.49 -0.60 0.66
N LEU A 9 -16.35 -0.86 -0.31
CA LEU A 9 -16.77 0.08 -1.35
C LEU A 9 -18.29 0.06 -1.55
N TYR A 10 -19.03 -0.41 -0.56
CA TYR A 10 -20.48 -0.56 -0.64
C TYR A 10 -21.21 0.71 -0.21
N ASP A 11 -22.49 0.79 -0.58
CA ASP A 11 -23.40 1.84 -0.12
C ASP A 11 -23.80 1.59 1.34
N VAL A 12 -22.90 1.92 2.22
CA VAL A 12 -23.04 1.84 3.68
C VAL A 12 -22.61 3.16 4.31
N ALA A 13 -22.95 3.41 5.56
CA ALA A 13 -22.64 4.67 6.25
C ALA A 13 -21.15 5.05 6.21
N ARG A 14 -20.25 4.07 6.19
CA ARG A 14 -18.82 4.24 5.92
C ARG A 14 -18.49 3.63 4.58
N GLN A 15 -18.74 4.36 3.50
CA GLN A 15 -18.69 3.88 2.12
C GLN A 15 -17.32 3.40 1.65
N TYR A 16 -16.25 4.00 2.18
CA TYR A 16 -14.89 3.67 1.77
C TYR A 16 -14.05 3.30 2.98
N ARG A 17 -13.45 2.12 2.95
CA ARG A 17 -12.43 1.70 3.90
C ARG A 17 -11.40 0.82 3.22
N GLU A 18 -10.17 1.21 3.36
CA GLU A 18 -8.99 0.37 3.11
C GLU A 18 -8.18 0.33 4.39
N SER A 19 -7.92 -0.86 4.90
CA SER A 19 -7.09 -1.03 6.09
C SER A 19 -6.52 -2.43 6.15
N PHE A 20 -5.46 -2.59 6.92
CA PHE A 20 -4.90 -3.89 7.24
C PHE A 20 -4.37 -3.92 8.67
N ASP A 21 -4.43 -5.08 9.28
CA ASP A 21 -3.83 -5.38 10.57
C ASP A 21 -2.85 -6.54 10.39
N VAL A 22 -1.74 -6.50 11.09
CA VAL A 22 -0.71 -7.54 11.01
C VAL A 22 -0.35 -8.01 12.40
N TYR A 23 -0.52 -9.29 12.68
CA TYR A 23 -0.27 -9.89 13.98
C TYR A 23 0.94 -10.81 13.93
N GLY A 24 2.01 -10.41 14.60
CA GLY A 24 3.23 -11.19 14.74
C GLY A 24 3.53 -11.55 16.20
N THR A 25 4.45 -12.48 16.40
CA THR A 25 4.83 -12.94 17.75
C THR A 25 5.66 -11.93 18.54
N LYS A 26 6.29 -10.96 17.88
CA LYS A 26 7.12 -9.92 18.50
C LYS A 26 6.47 -8.55 18.45
N LYS A 27 5.81 -8.25 17.33
CA LYS A 27 5.10 -6.99 17.11
C LYS A 27 3.80 -7.25 16.33
N SER A 28 2.80 -6.41 16.60
CA SER A 28 1.56 -6.32 15.83
C SER A 28 1.33 -4.88 15.43
N PHE A 29 0.73 -4.69 14.27
CA PHE A 29 0.34 -3.39 13.75
C PHE A 29 -1.18 -3.39 13.57
N GLU A 30 -1.84 -2.36 14.03
CA GLU A 30 -3.27 -2.14 13.85
C GLU A 30 -3.53 -0.81 13.18
N TRP A 31 -4.30 -0.87 12.10
CA TRP A 31 -4.73 0.32 11.39
C TRP A 31 -5.78 1.07 12.19
N THR A 32 -5.68 2.39 12.21
CA THR A 32 -6.66 3.22 12.93
C THR A 32 -8.10 2.96 12.48
N LEU A 33 -9.03 3.05 13.41
CA LEU A 33 -10.47 2.97 13.12
C LEU A 33 -11.03 4.32 12.66
N ILE A 34 -10.45 5.42 13.10
CA ILE A 34 -10.89 6.78 12.82
C ILE A 34 -9.84 7.46 11.94
N GLU A 35 -10.28 8.04 10.83
CA GLU A 35 -9.39 8.80 9.96
C GLU A 35 -8.73 9.95 10.72
N ASN A 36 -7.47 10.21 10.40
CA ASN A 36 -6.62 11.20 11.07
C ASN A 36 -6.18 10.85 12.51
N GLU A 37 -6.50 9.67 13.00
CA GLU A 37 -5.86 9.15 14.20
C GLU A 37 -4.60 8.34 13.83
N PRO A 38 -3.60 8.27 14.71
CA PRO A 38 -2.41 7.47 14.46
C PRO A 38 -2.71 5.97 14.49
N HIS A 39 -1.98 5.21 13.70
CA HIS A 39 -1.95 3.75 13.80
C HIS A 39 -1.29 3.31 15.10
N VAL A 40 -1.42 2.02 15.43
CA VAL A 40 -0.90 1.47 16.69
C VAL A 40 0.05 0.30 16.44
N ILE A 41 1.19 0.32 17.08
CA ILE A 41 2.12 -0.82 17.15
C ILE A 41 2.13 -1.35 18.57
N HIS A 42 1.87 -2.65 18.68
CA HIS A 42 1.99 -3.43 19.88
C HIS A 42 3.33 -4.20 19.87
N THR A 43 4.08 -4.13 20.97
CA THR A 43 5.33 -4.86 21.09
C THR A 43 5.26 -5.81 22.29
N ALA A 44 5.47 -7.11 22.04
CA ALA A 44 5.44 -8.10 23.10
C ALA A 44 6.55 -7.82 24.12
N LYS A 45 6.16 -7.41 25.33
CA LYS A 45 7.03 -7.22 26.49
C LYS A 45 6.58 -8.15 27.61
N LYS A 46 7.48 -8.92 28.16
CA LYS A 46 7.22 -9.77 29.33
C LYS A 46 8.30 -9.47 30.38
N PRO A 47 7.95 -9.28 31.64
CA PRO A 47 6.63 -9.39 32.30
C PRO A 47 5.82 -8.07 32.37
N GLU A 48 6.35 -6.95 31.86
CA GLU A 48 5.73 -5.64 31.97
C GLU A 48 4.48 -5.50 31.08
N PRO A 49 3.47 -4.74 31.52
CA PRO A 49 2.34 -4.42 30.68
C PRO A 49 2.79 -3.67 29.41
N GLU A 50 2.17 -3.99 28.31
CA GLU A 50 2.41 -3.37 27.04
C GLU A 50 1.89 -1.91 27.03
N ILE A 51 2.71 -1.00 26.53
CA ILE A 51 2.28 0.36 26.18
C ILE A 51 2.25 0.43 24.66
N PRO A 52 1.07 0.59 24.04
CA PRO A 52 0.97 0.71 22.60
C PRO A 52 1.69 1.97 22.09
N GLU A 53 2.43 1.83 21.01
CA GLU A 53 3.12 2.92 20.33
C GLU A 53 2.18 3.50 19.25
N LYS A 54 1.89 4.79 19.30
CA LYS A 54 1.18 5.50 18.25
C LYS A 54 2.14 5.84 17.13
N VAL A 55 1.75 5.50 15.90
CA VAL A 55 2.57 5.68 14.70
C VAL A 55 1.82 6.46 13.66
N GLU A 56 2.43 7.54 13.20
CA GLU A 56 2.00 8.28 12.02
C GLU A 56 2.92 7.91 10.85
N VAL A 57 2.32 7.65 9.69
CA VAL A 57 3.09 7.36 8.47
C VAL A 57 3.36 8.68 7.75
N PRO A 58 4.61 9.12 7.66
CA PRO A 58 4.95 10.35 6.93
C PRO A 58 4.81 10.14 5.42
N ASP A 59 4.60 11.23 4.70
CA ASP A 59 4.51 11.23 3.22
C ASP A 59 5.84 10.96 2.51
N TYR A 60 6.95 10.96 3.26
CA TYR A 60 8.32 10.82 2.75
C TYR A 60 8.69 11.79 1.61
N ALA A 61 7.99 12.91 1.49
CA ALA A 61 8.22 13.89 0.42
C ALA A 61 9.69 14.33 0.29
N HIS A 62 10.43 14.35 1.40
CA HIS A 62 11.85 14.73 1.42
C HIS A 62 12.76 13.77 0.62
N LEU A 63 12.30 12.55 0.30
CA LEU A 63 13.02 11.58 -0.54
C LEU A 63 12.86 11.86 -2.04
N LEU A 64 11.92 12.73 -2.41
CA LEU A 64 11.67 13.09 -3.80
C LEU A 64 12.47 14.33 -4.22
N PRO A 65 12.85 14.44 -5.50
CA PRO A 65 13.34 15.69 -6.06
C PRO A 65 12.38 16.85 -5.81
N GLU A 66 12.91 18.03 -5.56
CA GLU A 66 12.13 19.22 -5.19
C GLU A 66 11.04 19.54 -6.23
N SER A 67 11.34 19.36 -7.52
CA SER A 67 10.42 19.63 -8.62
C SER A 67 9.11 18.80 -8.58
N ILE A 68 9.16 17.60 -8.00
CA ILE A 68 8.01 16.70 -7.91
C ILE A 68 7.46 16.51 -6.49
N ARG A 69 8.19 17.00 -5.49
CA ARG A 69 7.81 16.90 -4.07
C ARG A 69 6.41 17.46 -3.78
N ARG A 70 6.07 18.56 -4.46
CA ARG A 70 4.74 19.19 -4.32
C ARG A 70 3.56 18.27 -4.63
N PHE A 71 3.76 17.23 -5.44
CA PHE A 71 2.69 16.30 -5.85
C PHE A 71 2.34 15.27 -4.77
N THR A 72 3.06 15.23 -3.65
CA THR A 72 2.64 14.42 -2.48
C THR A 72 1.47 15.06 -1.74
N LEU A 73 1.19 16.34 -1.97
CA LEU A 73 0.10 17.09 -1.35
C LEU A 73 -1.07 17.24 -2.32
N PRO A 74 -2.30 17.39 -1.81
CA PRO A 74 -3.45 17.74 -2.64
C PRO A 74 -3.19 19.06 -3.38
N GLN A 75 -3.46 19.07 -4.68
CA GLN A 75 -3.32 20.27 -5.52
C GLN A 75 -4.53 20.44 -6.41
N GLU A 76 -4.97 21.67 -6.53
CA GLU A 76 -5.92 22.06 -7.56
C GLU A 76 -5.14 22.46 -8.81
N ILE A 77 -5.33 21.72 -9.90
CA ILE A 77 -4.69 22.00 -11.18
C ILE A 77 -5.69 22.75 -12.04
N HIS A 78 -5.43 24.03 -12.26
CA HIS A 78 -6.14 24.83 -13.25
C HIS A 78 -5.32 24.83 -14.55
N ASP A 79 -5.77 24.03 -15.50
CA ASP A 79 -5.22 24.00 -16.85
C ASP A 79 -6.35 24.35 -17.81
N ALA A 80 -6.12 25.37 -18.67
CA ALA A 80 -7.11 25.83 -19.63
C ALA A 80 -7.45 24.78 -20.69
N ASP A 81 -6.52 23.87 -20.99
CA ASP A 81 -6.65 22.83 -22.00
C ASP A 81 -7.14 21.48 -21.46
N HIS A 82 -7.20 21.35 -20.12
CA HIS A 82 -7.63 20.13 -19.45
C HIS A 82 -8.71 20.47 -18.42
N LEU A 83 -9.74 19.64 -18.33
CA LEU A 83 -10.71 19.74 -17.25
C LEU A 83 -9.97 19.73 -15.92
N SER A 84 -10.15 20.78 -15.12
CA SER A 84 -9.57 20.88 -13.80
C SER A 84 -10.01 19.67 -12.98
N PHE A 85 -9.07 18.87 -12.55
CA PHE A 85 -9.32 17.82 -11.59
C PHE A 85 -8.49 18.11 -10.34
N LEU A 86 -9.11 17.85 -9.22
CA LEU A 86 -8.41 17.87 -7.95
C LEU A 86 -7.44 16.69 -7.95
N GLN A 87 -6.16 16.95 -8.18
CA GLN A 87 -5.15 15.96 -7.94
C GLN A 87 -4.86 15.93 -6.44
N GLY A 88 -5.55 15.03 -5.76
CA GLY A 88 -5.24 14.76 -4.37
C GLY A 88 -3.83 14.20 -4.23
N GLY A 89 -3.21 14.38 -3.08
CA GLY A 89 -2.02 13.65 -2.68
C GLY A 89 -2.33 12.15 -2.50
N GLY A 90 -2.91 11.53 -3.56
CA GLY A 90 -3.56 10.23 -3.56
C GLY A 90 -2.86 9.17 -2.73
N HIS A 91 -3.63 8.46 -1.91
CA HIS A 91 -3.12 7.46 -0.96
C HIS A 91 -1.96 7.98 -0.09
N GLY A 92 -2.16 9.14 0.55
CA GLY A 92 -1.16 9.73 1.44
C GLY A 92 0.10 10.23 0.73
N GLY A 93 0.01 10.61 -0.55
CA GLY A 93 1.15 11.12 -1.31
C GLY A 93 2.03 10.05 -1.96
N SER A 94 1.59 8.80 -2.00
CA SER A 94 2.41 7.68 -2.52
C SER A 94 2.59 7.67 -4.04
N HIS A 95 1.65 8.22 -4.81
CA HIS A 95 1.70 8.15 -6.28
C HIS A 95 2.98 8.74 -6.89
N PRO A 96 3.43 9.95 -6.52
CA PRO A 96 4.68 10.49 -7.06
C PRO A 96 5.90 9.62 -6.70
N HIS A 97 5.91 8.94 -5.55
CA HIS A 97 6.98 8.01 -5.21
C HIS A 97 7.02 6.81 -6.16
N LEU A 98 5.86 6.20 -6.46
CA LEU A 98 5.78 5.07 -7.38
C LEU A 98 6.23 5.46 -8.80
N VAL A 99 5.78 6.60 -9.31
CA VAL A 99 6.18 7.11 -10.62
C VAL A 99 7.67 7.42 -10.65
N HIS A 100 8.19 8.10 -9.63
CA HIS A 100 9.61 8.44 -9.53
C HIS A 100 10.48 7.19 -9.48
N GLU A 101 10.12 6.19 -8.68
CA GLU A 101 10.84 4.91 -8.61
C GLU A 101 10.85 4.20 -9.96
N PHE A 102 9.71 4.13 -10.64
CA PHE A 102 9.60 3.48 -11.95
C PHE A 102 10.50 4.16 -13.00
N VAL A 103 10.41 5.49 -13.13
CA VAL A 103 11.24 6.26 -14.09
C VAL A 103 12.72 6.13 -13.75
N THR A 104 13.09 6.25 -12.48
CA THR A 104 14.49 6.16 -12.04
C THR A 104 15.06 4.76 -12.29
N ALA A 105 14.26 3.72 -12.10
CA ALA A 105 14.65 2.35 -12.38
C ALA A 105 14.96 2.14 -13.87
N ILE A 106 14.12 2.67 -14.76
CA ILE A 106 14.36 2.63 -16.22
C ILE A 106 15.66 3.33 -16.56
N LEU A 107 15.86 4.57 -16.08
CA LEU A 107 17.07 5.34 -16.37
C LEU A 107 18.34 4.68 -15.83
N ALA A 108 18.24 3.97 -14.71
CA ALA A 108 19.36 3.26 -14.09
C ALA A 108 19.55 1.82 -14.63
N GLY A 109 18.68 1.33 -15.52
CA GLY A 109 18.74 -0.03 -16.06
C GLY A 109 18.56 -1.14 -15.00
N ARG A 110 17.81 -0.86 -13.93
CA ARG A 110 17.50 -1.79 -12.84
C ARG A 110 16.02 -2.12 -12.78
N ASP A 111 15.66 -3.15 -12.04
CA ASP A 111 14.27 -3.44 -11.74
C ASP A 111 13.71 -2.38 -10.75
N PRO A 112 12.45 -1.92 -10.95
CA PRO A 112 11.77 -1.05 -9.99
C PRO A 112 11.35 -1.82 -8.73
N TRP A 113 11.06 -1.07 -7.67
CA TRP A 113 10.41 -1.61 -6.48
C TRP A 113 9.07 -0.89 -6.22
N PRO A 114 7.94 -1.63 -6.16
CA PRO A 114 7.81 -3.07 -6.40
C PRO A 114 8.01 -3.43 -7.88
N ASN A 115 8.60 -4.60 -8.14
CA ASN A 115 8.70 -5.16 -9.49
C ASN A 115 7.44 -5.96 -9.87
N ALA A 116 7.39 -6.42 -11.12
CA ALA A 116 6.23 -7.16 -11.64
C ALA A 116 5.89 -8.42 -10.81
N LEU A 117 6.91 -9.16 -10.34
CA LEU A 117 6.71 -10.35 -9.52
C LEU A 117 6.09 -9.99 -8.16
N THR A 118 6.62 -8.99 -7.50
CA THR A 118 6.09 -8.49 -6.22
C THR A 118 4.66 -8.01 -6.39
N SER A 119 4.40 -7.24 -7.45
CA SER A 119 3.06 -6.72 -7.74
C SER A 119 2.05 -7.84 -8.05
N ALA A 120 2.46 -8.87 -8.80
CA ALA A 120 1.63 -10.04 -9.06
C ALA A 120 1.27 -10.79 -7.77
N ASN A 121 2.26 -11.01 -6.89
CA ASN A 121 2.02 -11.65 -5.59
C ASN A 121 1.05 -10.83 -4.72
N TRP A 122 1.17 -9.52 -4.68
CA TRP A 122 0.24 -8.67 -3.92
C TRP A 122 -1.17 -8.68 -4.51
N THR A 123 -1.29 -8.58 -5.84
CA THR A 123 -2.59 -8.57 -6.53
C THR A 123 -3.32 -9.91 -6.38
N SER A 124 -2.59 -11.02 -6.35
CA SER A 124 -3.21 -12.35 -6.22
C SER A 124 -4.01 -12.52 -4.94
N VAL A 125 -3.66 -11.82 -3.87
CA VAL A 125 -4.41 -11.85 -2.61
C VAL A 125 -5.87 -11.41 -2.83
N GLY A 126 -6.09 -10.31 -3.53
CA GLY A 126 -7.44 -9.82 -3.83
C GLY A 126 -8.22 -10.75 -4.77
N ILE A 127 -7.54 -11.32 -5.76
CA ILE A 127 -8.16 -12.28 -6.70
C ILE A 127 -8.59 -13.54 -5.95
N CYS A 128 -7.71 -14.14 -5.15
CA CYS A 128 -8.03 -15.34 -4.38
C CYS A 128 -9.10 -15.06 -3.30
N ALA A 129 -9.13 -13.87 -2.72
CA ALA A 129 -10.20 -13.48 -1.82
C ALA A 129 -11.57 -13.41 -2.53
N HIS A 130 -11.60 -12.91 -3.78
CA HIS A 130 -12.81 -12.92 -4.59
C HIS A 130 -13.26 -14.37 -4.93
N GLU A 131 -12.35 -15.24 -5.34
CA GLU A 131 -12.65 -16.65 -5.59
C GLU A 131 -13.20 -17.33 -4.34
N SER A 132 -12.59 -17.09 -3.17
CA SER A 132 -13.09 -17.58 -1.89
C SER A 132 -14.52 -17.10 -1.61
N ALA A 133 -14.81 -15.83 -1.86
CA ALA A 133 -16.16 -15.27 -1.66
C ALA A 133 -17.21 -15.92 -2.57
N LEU A 134 -16.87 -16.22 -3.83
CA LEU A 134 -17.78 -16.90 -4.78
C LEU A 134 -18.09 -18.34 -4.38
N THR A 135 -17.21 -18.97 -3.60
CA THR A 135 -17.35 -20.36 -3.14
C THR A 135 -17.78 -20.45 -1.66
N GLY A 136 -18.35 -19.38 -1.11
CA GLY A 136 -18.89 -19.38 0.26
C GLY A 136 -17.85 -19.28 1.36
N GLY A 137 -16.66 -18.78 1.07
CA GLY A 137 -15.58 -18.58 2.05
C GLY A 137 -14.60 -19.75 2.14
N GLU A 138 -14.52 -20.59 1.10
CA GLU A 138 -13.53 -21.66 1.04
C GLU A 138 -12.11 -21.12 1.08
N ILE A 139 -11.18 -21.92 1.63
CA ILE A 139 -9.77 -21.57 1.69
C ILE A 139 -9.16 -21.68 0.29
N VAL A 140 -8.72 -20.55 -0.25
CA VAL A 140 -7.98 -20.49 -1.52
C VAL A 140 -6.50 -20.29 -1.23
N ARG A 141 -5.65 -21.12 -1.84
CA ARG A 141 -4.20 -21.00 -1.72
C ARG A 141 -3.69 -19.92 -2.69
N LEU A 142 -2.85 -19.03 -2.18
CA LEU A 142 -2.18 -18.05 -3.03
C LEU A 142 -1.21 -18.76 -3.99
N PRO A 143 -1.22 -18.38 -5.29
CA PRO A 143 -0.24 -18.90 -6.24
C PRO A 143 1.16 -18.37 -5.91
N GLU A 144 2.17 -19.18 -6.20
CA GLU A 144 3.57 -18.74 -6.16
C GLU A 144 4.00 -18.33 -7.56
N PHE A 145 4.31 -17.06 -7.75
CA PHE A 145 4.87 -16.57 -9.01
C PHE A 145 6.38 -16.62 -8.96
N THR A 146 6.98 -17.12 -10.03
CA THR A 146 8.42 -17.10 -10.24
C THR A 146 8.74 -16.44 -11.58
N LEU A 147 9.79 -15.65 -11.63
CA LEU A 147 10.25 -15.12 -12.90
C LEU A 147 10.91 -16.26 -13.70
N PRO A 148 10.63 -16.37 -15.01
CA PRO A 148 11.40 -17.27 -15.86
C PRO A 148 12.89 -16.88 -15.81
N ALA A 149 13.77 -17.88 -15.85
CA ALA A 149 15.20 -17.62 -15.91
C ALA A 149 15.50 -16.66 -17.08
N ARG A 150 16.17 -15.54 -16.82
CA ARG A 150 16.57 -14.62 -17.89
C ARG A 150 17.47 -15.37 -18.86
N THR A 151 16.99 -15.65 -20.06
CA THR A 151 17.84 -16.10 -21.16
C THR A 151 18.65 -14.87 -21.59
N VAL A 152 19.90 -14.81 -21.14
CA VAL A 152 20.83 -13.79 -21.64
C VAL A 152 21.18 -14.22 -23.08
N THR A 153 20.45 -13.69 -24.05
CA THR A 153 20.90 -13.70 -25.45
C THR A 153 22.10 -12.76 -25.53
N LYS A 154 23.27 -13.35 -25.76
CA LYS A 154 24.50 -12.62 -26.07
C LYS A 154 24.39 -11.90 -27.40
#